data_aae3373c317e8a76dcf69c21fae36220
#
_entry.id   aae3373c317e8a76dcf69c21fae36220
#
_cell.length_a   1.000
_cell.length_b   1.000
_cell.length_c   1.000
_cell.angle_alpha   90.00
_cell.angle_beta   90.00
_cell.angle_gamma   90.00
#
_symmetry.space_group_name_H-M   'P 1'
#
loop_
_entity.id
_entity.type
_entity.pdbx_description
1 polymer ?
#
loop_
_entity_poly.entity_id
_entity_poly.type
_entity_poly.pdbx_seq_one_letter_code
_entity_poly.pdbx_strand_id
1 'polypeptide(L)'
;LAMAHLGISRVIELNLDTDQLGDYSEVSLRSKYIDIIRDVQPYLVITFDPDSYLYEDNEDHRKVAVSMAEAMWTSGFDKHPGSASGGVKPFLPVARWYFGREVAKPTHQLDVTSYIDKLTAATSLHRTMLINMARQWWLKGRTAGVSLDEFFQSVNSDVRFFAEMIVRRSREKN
;
A
#
# COMPACT_ATOMS: atom_id res chain seq x y z
N LEU A 1 10.23 5.00 -11.04
CA LEU A 1 10.42 3.95 -12.06
C LEU A 1 9.30 2.89 -12.00
N ALA A 2 9.02 2.26 -10.85
CA ALA A 2 7.99 1.22 -10.72
C ALA A 2 6.60 1.68 -11.18
N MET A 3 6.18 2.86 -10.77
CA MET A 3 4.88 3.44 -11.13
C MET A 3 4.73 3.65 -12.64
N ALA A 4 5.81 4.05 -13.33
CA ALA A 4 5.80 4.19 -14.78
C ALA A 4 5.57 2.84 -15.50
N HIS A 5 6.15 1.74 -14.99
CA HIS A 5 5.88 0.40 -15.53
C HIS A 5 4.42 -0.01 -15.41
N LEU A 6 3.73 0.45 -14.36
CA LEU A 6 2.31 0.20 -14.16
C LEU A 6 1.40 1.12 -15.00
N GLY A 7 1.98 2.14 -15.64
CA GLY A 7 1.22 3.12 -16.45
C GLY A 7 0.60 4.24 -15.61
N ILE A 8 1.11 4.46 -14.40
CA ILE A 8 0.68 5.55 -13.52
C ILE A 8 1.26 6.85 -14.04
N SER A 9 0.41 7.81 -14.34
CA SER A 9 0.78 9.08 -14.97
C SER A 9 1.19 10.17 -13.97
N ARG A 10 0.69 10.10 -12.73
CA ARG A 10 1.01 11.09 -11.68
C ARG A 10 1.29 10.38 -10.37
N VAL A 11 2.37 10.76 -9.71
CA VAL A 11 2.72 10.30 -8.35
C VAL A 11 2.81 11.53 -7.45
N ILE A 12 2.18 11.45 -6.29
CA ILE A 12 2.26 12.47 -5.23
C ILE A 12 2.97 11.82 -4.05
N GLU A 13 4.16 12.28 -3.74
CA GLU A 13 4.97 11.77 -2.65
C GLU A 13 4.77 12.66 -1.41
N LEU A 14 4.39 12.06 -0.30
CA LEU A 14 4.23 12.77 0.99
C LEU A 14 5.53 12.89 1.77
N ASN A 15 6.58 12.18 1.34
CA ASN A 15 7.90 12.16 1.97
C ASN A 15 7.83 11.87 3.48
N LEU A 16 6.98 10.93 3.86
CA LEU A 16 6.88 10.43 5.24
C LEU A 16 7.83 9.25 5.42
N ASP A 17 8.41 9.14 6.60
CA ASP A 17 9.34 8.08 6.91
C ASP A 17 8.63 6.72 6.96
N THR A 18 9.20 5.72 6.30
CA THR A 18 8.72 4.34 6.31
C THR A 18 8.81 3.75 7.71
N ASP A 19 7.82 2.94 8.10
CA ASP A 19 7.73 2.25 9.39
C ASP A 19 7.54 3.21 10.58
N GLN A 20 7.16 4.47 10.32
CA GLN A 20 6.99 5.52 11.32
C GLN A 20 5.65 6.26 11.20
N LEU A 21 4.71 5.79 10.36
CA LEU A 21 3.40 6.44 10.27
C LEU A 21 2.60 6.34 11.58
N GLY A 22 2.94 5.39 12.43
CA GLY A 22 2.40 5.28 13.79
C GLY A 22 2.62 6.51 14.65
N ASP A 23 3.74 7.21 14.44
CA ASP A 23 4.10 8.42 15.19
C ASP A 23 3.36 9.67 14.70
N TYR A 24 2.75 9.63 13.52
CA TYR A 24 1.93 10.71 13.02
C TYR A 24 0.52 10.66 13.60
N SER A 25 -0.03 11.82 13.95
CA SER A 25 -1.43 11.89 14.35
C SER A 25 -2.35 11.57 13.14
N GLU A 26 -3.46 10.87 13.39
CA GLU A 26 -4.46 10.60 12.37
C GLU A 26 -5.02 11.89 11.74
N VAL A 27 -5.16 12.95 12.53
CA VAL A 27 -5.59 14.26 12.05
C VAL A 27 -4.61 14.83 11.02
N SER A 28 -3.30 14.70 11.27
CA SER A 28 -2.26 15.19 10.34
C SER A 28 -2.30 14.42 9.02
N LEU A 29 -2.37 13.09 9.07
CA LEU A 29 -2.45 12.25 7.88
C LEU A 29 -3.75 12.49 7.11
N ARG A 30 -4.89 12.50 7.81
CA ARG A 30 -6.19 12.79 7.22
C ARG A 30 -6.21 14.14 6.49
N SER A 31 -5.64 15.20 7.08
CA SER A 31 -5.59 16.52 6.45
C SER A 31 -4.81 16.50 5.14
N LYS A 32 -3.69 15.79 5.08
CA LYS A 32 -2.91 15.62 3.84
C LYS A 32 -3.72 14.89 2.76
N TYR A 33 -4.46 13.84 3.14
CA TYR A 33 -5.31 13.10 2.20
C TYR A 33 -6.51 13.91 1.74
N ILE A 34 -7.12 14.72 2.60
CA ILE A 34 -8.18 15.67 2.22
C ILE A 34 -7.70 16.61 1.12
N ASP A 35 -6.50 17.17 1.28
CA ASP A 35 -5.92 18.07 0.27
C ASP A 35 -5.74 17.37 -1.09
N ILE A 36 -5.21 16.15 -1.06
CA ILE A 36 -5.01 15.35 -2.29
C ILE A 36 -6.35 15.02 -2.95
N ILE A 37 -7.33 14.56 -2.18
CA ILE A 37 -8.66 14.21 -2.70
C ILE A 37 -9.31 15.42 -3.35
N ARG A 38 -9.22 16.59 -2.74
CA ARG A 38 -9.79 17.83 -3.27
C ARG A 38 -9.05 18.35 -4.50
N ASP A 39 -7.72 18.18 -4.55
CA ASP A 39 -6.91 18.57 -5.71
C ASP A 39 -7.13 17.63 -6.90
N VAL A 40 -7.11 16.33 -6.67
CA VAL A 40 -7.20 15.30 -7.72
C VAL A 40 -8.64 15.07 -8.18
N GLN A 41 -9.60 15.22 -7.28
CA GLN A 41 -11.04 14.97 -7.50
C GLN A 41 -11.32 13.57 -8.09
N PRO A 42 -10.83 12.48 -7.46
CA PRO A 42 -10.91 11.15 -8.04
C PRO A 42 -12.35 10.60 -8.02
N TYR A 43 -12.77 9.95 -9.11
CA TYR A 43 -14.00 9.18 -9.12
C TYR A 43 -13.94 7.98 -8.16
N LEU A 44 -12.82 7.24 -8.19
CA LEU A 44 -12.55 6.06 -7.38
C LEU A 44 -11.28 6.26 -6.55
N VAL A 45 -11.35 5.95 -5.27
CA VAL A 45 -10.18 5.80 -4.39
C VAL A 45 -10.00 4.33 -4.03
N ILE A 46 -8.79 3.82 -4.17
CA ILE A 46 -8.41 2.47 -3.77
C ILE A 46 -7.39 2.58 -2.64
N THR A 47 -7.65 1.95 -1.50
CA THR A 47 -6.78 2.00 -0.32
C THR A 47 -6.84 0.72 0.49
N PHE A 48 -6.00 0.60 1.52
CA PHE A 48 -6.08 -0.50 2.47
C PHE A 48 -7.42 -0.54 3.18
N ASP A 49 -7.87 -1.77 3.50
CA ASP A 49 -9.13 -2.00 4.21
C ASP A 49 -8.98 -1.67 5.70
N PRO A 50 -9.75 -0.69 6.22
CA PRO A 50 -9.72 -0.35 7.64
C PRO A 50 -10.26 -1.48 8.54
N ASP A 51 -11.12 -2.36 8.03
CA ASP A 51 -11.68 -3.47 8.79
C ASP A 51 -10.72 -4.67 8.90
N SER A 52 -9.69 -4.72 8.05
CA SER A 52 -8.62 -5.73 8.09
C SER A 52 -7.54 -5.44 9.15
N TYR A 53 -7.76 -4.50 10.04
CA TYR A 53 -6.80 -4.03 11.04
C TYR A 53 -6.17 -5.15 11.88
N LEU A 54 -6.92 -6.16 12.26
CA LEU A 54 -6.45 -7.29 13.07
C LEU A 54 -5.52 -8.25 12.31
N TYR A 55 -5.56 -8.24 10.98
CA TYR A 55 -4.82 -9.14 10.11
C TYR A 55 -3.69 -8.44 9.34
N GLU A 56 -3.52 -7.15 9.57
CA GLU A 56 -2.47 -6.35 8.94
C GLU A 56 -1.35 -6.06 9.95
N ASP A 57 -0.22 -6.72 9.77
CA ASP A 57 0.96 -6.58 10.65
C ASP A 57 1.65 -5.22 10.49
N ASN A 58 1.54 -4.61 9.31
CA ASN A 58 2.23 -3.37 9.00
C ASN A 58 1.45 -2.17 9.53
N GLU A 59 2.06 -1.43 10.46
CA GLU A 59 1.45 -0.27 11.08
C GLU A 59 1.18 0.86 10.10
N ASP A 60 2.08 1.09 9.14
CA ASP A 60 1.89 2.11 8.11
C ASP A 60 0.62 1.83 7.30
N HIS A 61 0.38 0.55 6.93
CA HIS A 61 -0.84 0.17 6.20
C HIS A 61 -2.10 0.44 7.02
N ARG A 62 -2.08 0.12 8.32
CA ARG A 62 -3.21 0.38 9.24
C ARG A 62 -3.50 1.87 9.36
N LYS A 63 -2.44 2.69 9.51
CA LYS A 63 -2.58 4.16 9.60
C LYS A 63 -3.12 4.76 8.31
N VAL A 64 -2.62 4.30 7.15
CA VAL A 64 -3.16 4.73 5.85
C VAL A 64 -4.63 4.33 5.71
N ALA A 65 -4.99 3.08 6.08
CA ALA A 65 -6.36 2.58 5.96
C ALA A 65 -7.36 3.48 6.69
N VAL A 66 -7.13 3.72 7.98
CA VAL A 66 -8.04 4.51 8.83
C VAL A 66 -8.07 5.97 8.39
N SER A 67 -6.90 6.60 8.26
CA SER A 67 -6.81 8.02 7.93
C SER A 67 -7.38 8.34 6.53
N MET A 68 -7.19 7.43 5.56
CA MET A 68 -7.76 7.61 4.21
C MET A 68 -9.27 7.38 4.21
N ALA A 69 -9.78 6.38 4.93
CA ALA A 69 -11.22 6.14 5.05
C ALA A 69 -11.94 7.36 5.64
N GLU A 70 -11.38 7.96 6.68
CA GLU A 70 -11.89 9.22 7.23
C GLU A 70 -11.77 10.39 6.26
N ALA A 71 -10.64 10.52 5.56
CA ALA A 71 -10.42 11.59 4.60
C ALA A 71 -11.43 11.54 3.45
N MET A 72 -11.74 10.35 2.94
CA MET A 72 -12.75 10.16 1.88
C MET A 72 -14.15 10.62 2.28
N TRP A 73 -14.47 10.60 3.57
CA TRP A 73 -15.72 11.12 4.09
C TRP A 73 -15.62 12.62 4.39
N THR A 74 -14.59 13.02 5.11
CA THR A 74 -14.46 14.39 5.61
C THR A 74 -14.09 15.41 4.54
N SER A 75 -13.50 14.96 3.42
CA SER A 75 -13.17 15.85 2.28
C SER A 75 -14.39 16.55 1.66
N GLY A 76 -15.59 16.02 1.87
CA GLY A 76 -16.85 16.62 1.46
C GLY A 76 -17.36 17.74 2.36
N PHE A 77 -16.74 17.99 3.50
CA PHE A 77 -17.21 18.99 4.46
C PHE A 77 -16.28 20.20 4.53
N ASP A 78 -16.87 21.39 4.52
CA ASP A 78 -16.16 22.68 4.62
C ASP A 78 -15.47 22.89 5.99
N LYS A 79 -16.00 22.26 7.06
CA LYS A 79 -15.46 22.33 8.41
C LYS A 79 -14.17 21.55 8.64
N HIS A 80 -13.76 20.72 7.68
CA HIS A 80 -12.50 20.02 7.71
C HIS A 80 -11.54 20.66 6.68
N PRO A 81 -10.89 21.77 7.05
CA PRO A 81 -9.87 22.33 6.19
C PRO A 81 -8.75 21.30 6.05
N GLY A 82 -8.20 21.16 4.86
CA GLY A 82 -6.95 20.47 4.66
C GLY A 82 -5.80 21.23 5.32
N SER A 83 -4.58 20.73 5.19
CA SER A 83 -3.37 21.40 5.66
C SER A 83 -3.05 22.68 4.85
N ALA A 84 -3.51 22.76 3.61
CA ALA A 84 -3.40 23.94 2.76
C ALA A 84 -4.56 24.90 3.04
N SER A 85 -4.32 25.93 3.80
CA SER A 85 -5.26 27.03 4.05
C SER A 85 -5.49 27.85 2.77
N GLY A 86 -6.42 27.44 1.93
CA GLY A 86 -6.64 28.19 0.70
C GLY A 86 -7.79 27.74 -0.18
N GLY A 87 -9.00 27.55 0.35
CA GLY A 87 -10.22 27.63 -0.44
C GLY A 87 -10.47 26.52 -1.46
N VAL A 88 -9.84 25.37 -1.31
CA VAL A 88 -10.17 24.20 -2.15
C VAL A 88 -11.56 23.70 -1.79
N LYS A 89 -12.44 23.62 -2.80
CA LYS A 89 -13.85 23.27 -2.61
C LYS A 89 -13.99 21.83 -2.07
N PRO A 90 -14.97 21.58 -1.19
CA PRO A 90 -15.32 20.23 -0.77
C PRO A 90 -15.54 19.29 -1.95
N PHE A 91 -15.08 18.04 -1.81
CA PHE A 91 -15.23 17.02 -2.84
C PHE A 91 -15.39 15.64 -2.18
N LEU A 92 -16.29 14.80 -2.72
CA LEU A 92 -16.49 13.42 -2.28
C LEU A 92 -16.19 12.46 -3.44
N PRO A 93 -15.30 11.47 -3.26
CA PRO A 93 -15.15 10.38 -4.20
C PRO A 93 -16.46 9.60 -4.37
N VAL A 94 -16.77 9.19 -5.59
CA VAL A 94 -18.00 8.44 -5.90
C VAL A 94 -17.91 7.00 -5.46
N ALA A 95 -16.74 6.37 -5.66
CA ALA A 95 -16.50 4.98 -5.34
C ALA A 95 -15.27 4.83 -4.44
N ARG A 96 -15.33 3.81 -3.59
CA ARG A 96 -14.27 3.44 -2.65
C ARG A 96 -14.04 1.95 -2.73
N TRP A 97 -12.81 1.52 -3.00
CA TRP A 97 -12.43 0.12 -2.98
C TRP A 97 -11.34 -0.09 -1.94
N TYR A 98 -11.51 -1.16 -1.19
CA TYR A 98 -10.59 -1.56 -0.15
C TYR A 98 -9.91 -2.87 -0.50
N PHE A 99 -8.62 -2.96 -0.22
CA PHE A 99 -7.85 -4.19 -0.36
C PHE A 99 -7.03 -4.45 0.90
N GLY A 100 -6.73 -5.70 1.18
CA GLY A 100 -5.93 -6.11 2.33
C GLY A 100 -5.31 -7.47 2.11
N ARG A 101 -4.46 -7.90 3.05
CA ARG A 101 -3.88 -9.25 3.03
C ARG A 101 -4.91 -10.33 3.28
N GLU A 102 -5.88 -10.04 4.14
CA GLU A 102 -7.00 -10.92 4.47
C GLU A 102 -8.25 -10.05 4.59
N VAL A 103 -9.06 -10.06 3.54
CA VAL A 103 -10.36 -9.37 3.54
C VAL A 103 -11.42 -10.38 3.94
N ALA A 104 -12.09 -10.14 5.06
CA ALA A 104 -13.04 -11.10 5.65
C ALA A 104 -14.22 -11.43 4.71
N LYS A 105 -14.66 -10.47 3.90
CA LYS A 105 -15.77 -10.64 2.95
C LYS A 105 -15.44 -9.92 1.65
N PRO A 106 -14.68 -10.53 0.73
CA PRO A 106 -14.41 -9.93 -0.56
C PRO A 106 -15.70 -9.78 -1.35
N THR A 107 -15.96 -8.59 -1.86
CA THR A 107 -17.13 -8.28 -2.68
C THR A 107 -16.81 -8.31 -4.18
N HIS A 108 -15.54 -8.13 -4.52
CA HIS A 108 -15.06 -8.12 -5.90
C HIS A 108 -13.73 -8.87 -5.98
N GLN A 109 -13.56 -9.58 -7.08
CA GLN A 109 -12.28 -10.20 -7.45
C GLN A 109 -11.90 -9.71 -8.84
N LEU A 110 -10.63 -9.29 -8.99
CA LEU A 110 -10.09 -8.85 -10.27
C LEU A 110 -9.10 -9.89 -10.78
N ASP A 111 -9.34 -10.43 -11.97
CA ASP A 111 -8.36 -11.27 -12.64
C ASP A 111 -7.21 -10.41 -13.18
N VAL A 112 -6.04 -10.57 -12.55
CA VAL A 112 -4.81 -9.88 -12.94
C VAL A 112 -3.81 -10.80 -13.64
N THR A 113 -4.26 -11.96 -14.12
CA THR A 113 -3.40 -12.99 -14.74
C THR A 113 -2.57 -12.43 -15.89
N SER A 114 -3.16 -11.64 -16.76
CA SER A 114 -2.48 -11.01 -17.90
C SER A 114 -1.47 -9.93 -17.52
N TYR A 115 -1.44 -9.50 -16.24
CA TYR A 115 -0.56 -8.44 -15.75
C TYR A 115 0.60 -8.94 -14.88
N ILE A 116 0.74 -10.27 -14.69
CA ILE A 116 1.75 -10.85 -13.79
C ILE A 116 3.17 -10.41 -14.14
N ASP A 117 3.54 -10.48 -15.40
CA ASP A 117 4.89 -10.09 -15.83
C ASP A 117 5.15 -8.61 -15.58
N LYS A 118 4.15 -7.78 -15.83
CA LYS A 118 4.20 -6.34 -15.58
C LYS A 118 4.31 -6.03 -14.09
N LEU A 119 3.53 -6.72 -13.26
CA LEU A 119 3.59 -6.60 -11.79
C LEU A 119 4.94 -7.08 -11.25
N THR A 120 5.44 -8.21 -11.74
CA THR A 120 6.76 -8.74 -11.35
C THR A 120 7.87 -7.75 -11.71
N ALA A 121 7.83 -7.18 -12.92
CA ALA A 121 8.82 -6.19 -13.35
C ALA A 121 8.78 -4.94 -12.46
N ALA A 122 7.58 -4.41 -12.16
CA ALA A 122 7.43 -3.26 -11.28
C ALA A 122 7.89 -3.55 -9.84
N THR A 123 7.53 -4.73 -9.30
CA THR A 123 7.92 -5.16 -7.95
C THR A 123 9.43 -5.35 -7.83
N SER A 124 10.10 -5.89 -8.87
CA SER A 124 11.57 -6.09 -8.86
C SER A 124 12.35 -4.79 -8.72
N LEU A 125 11.78 -3.65 -9.09
CA LEU A 125 12.41 -2.34 -8.92
C LEU A 125 12.50 -1.89 -7.44
N HIS A 126 11.71 -2.49 -6.56
CA HIS A 126 11.78 -2.27 -5.12
C HIS A 126 12.83 -3.18 -4.45
N ARG A 127 14.05 -3.18 -4.98
CA ARG A 127 15.13 -4.08 -4.57
C ARG A 127 15.38 -4.10 -3.07
N THR A 128 15.50 -2.93 -2.44
CA THR A 128 15.77 -2.81 -0.99
C THR A 128 14.65 -3.45 -0.16
N MET A 129 13.40 -3.20 -0.53
CA MET A 129 12.22 -3.79 0.12
C MET A 129 12.26 -5.33 0.00
N LEU A 130 12.52 -5.87 -1.18
CA LEU A 130 12.57 -7.31 -1.41
C LEU A 130 13.67 -7.99 -0.59
N ILE A 131 14.86 -7.40 -0.55
CA ILE A 131 15.97 -7.90 0.28
C ILE A 131 15.59 -7.87 1.76
N ASN A 132 14.94 -6.81 2.23
CA ASN A 132 14.49 -6.72 3.61
C ASN A 132 13.43 -7.79 3.96
N MET A 133 12.47 -8.03 3.07
CA MET A 133 11.47 -9.09 3.23
C MET A 133 12.13 -10.47 3.28
N ALA A 134 13.08 -10.75 2.39
CA ALA A 134 13.83 -12.01 2.39
C ALA A 134 14.64 -12.19 3.68
N ARG A 135 15.23 -11.10 4.20
CA ARG A 135 15.93 -11.10 5.49
C ARG A 135 14.99 -11.43 6.65
N GLN A 136 13.77 -10.93 6.66
CA GLN A 136 12.78 -11.28 7.67
C GLN A 136 12.43 -12.78 7.62
N TRP A 137 12.28 -13.35 6.43
CA TRP A 137 12.07 -14.80 6.28
C TRP A 137 13.27 -15.60 6.76
N TRP A 138 14.47 -15.17 6.42
CA TRP A 138 15.71 -15.80 6.89
C TRP A 138 15.81 -15.78 8.42
N LEU A 139 15.50 -14.66 9.09
CA LEU A 139 15.47 -14.55 10.54
C LEU A 139 14.42 -15.49 11.16
N LYS A 140 13.22 -15.57 10.59
CA LYS A 140 12.17 -16.50 11.03
C LYS A 140 12.61 -17.96 10.86
N GLY A 141 13.25 -18.29 9.74
CA GLY A 141 13.83 -19.63 9.51
C GLY A 141 14.83 -20.01 10.59
N ARG A 142 15.78 -19.14 10.90
CA ARG A 142 16.76 -19.37 11.98
C ARG A 142 16.10 -19.65 13.33
N THR A 143 15.09 -18.87 13.68
CA THR A 143 14.32 -19.08 14.92
C THR A 143 13.60 -20.43 14.94
N ALA A 144 13.13 -20.88 13.78
CA ALA A 144 12.45 -22.17 13.61
C ALA A 144 13.41 -23.35 13.39
N GLY A 145 14.74 -23.13 13.42
CA GLY A 145 15.73 -24.17 13.15
C GLY A 145 15.83 -24.59 11.68
N VAL A 146 15.35 -23.76 10.76
CA VAL A 146 15.40 -24.00 9.31
C VAL A 146 16.41 -23.04 8.67
N SER A 147 17.41 -23.60 7.94
CA SER A 147 18.34 -22.75 7.18
C SER A 147 17.66 -22.24 5.91
N LEU A 148 17.71 -20.93 5.74
CA LEU A 148 17.31 -20.21 4.53
C LEU A 148 18.48 -19.39 3.94
N ASP A 149 19.73 -19.81 4.21
CA ASP A 149 20.92 -19.07 3.79
C ASP A 149 21.04 -19.00 2.27
N GLU A 150 20.87 -20.13 1.58
CA GLU A 150 20.92 -20.18 0.11
C GLU A 150 19.81 -19.34 -0.53
N PHE A 151 18.59 -19.42 0.02
CA PHE A 151 17.48 -18.58 -0.42
C PHE A 151 17.82 -17.10 -0.28
N PHE A 152 18.31 -16.68 0.88
CA PHE A 152 18.66 -15.28 1.11
C PHE A 152 19.79 -14.79 0.20
N GLN A 153 20.80 -15.61 -0.05
CA GLN A 153 21.87 -15.32 -1.00
C GLN A 153 21.33 -15.18 -2.44
N SER A 154 20.41 -16.05 -2.84
CA SER A 154 19.78 -16.00 -4.16
C SER A 154 19.00 -14.70 -4.35
N VAL A 155 18.24 -14.23 -3.34
CA VAL A 155 17.53 -12.96 -3.40
C VAL A 155 18.49 -11.77 -3.48
N ASN A 156 19.62 -11.82 -2.77
CA ASN A 156 20.62 -10.76 -2.85
C ASN A 156 21.26 -10.64 -4.24
N SER A 157 21.45 -11.77 -4.93
CA SER A 157 22.01 -11.79 -6.30
C SER A 157 20.98 -11.37 -7.35
N ASP A 158 19.78 -11.94 -7.30
CA ASP A 158 18.67 -11.62 -8.21
C ASP A 158 17.34 -11.56 -7.45
N VAL A 159 16.77 -10.36 -7.35
CA VAL A 159 15.48 -10.14 -6.67
C VAL A 159 14.28 -10.51 -7.51
N ARG A 160 14.45 -10.75 -8.83
CA ARG A 160 13.31 -10.92 -9.75
C ARG A 160 12.53 -12.19 -9.45
N PHE A 161 13.22 -13.32 -9.20
CA PHE A 161 12.52 -14.56 -8.86
C PHE A 161 11.71 -14.42 -7.57
N PHE A 162 12.22 -13.68 -6.58
CA PHE A 162 11.51 -13.44 -5.33
C PHE A 162 10.31 -12.50 -5.55
N ALA A 163 10.46 -11.46 -6.37
CA ALA A 163 9.35 -10.61 -6.80
C ALA A 163 8.24 -11.41 -7.45
N GLU A 164 8.58 -12.33 -8.38
CA GLU A 164 7.61 -13.20 -9.03
C GLU A 164 6.91 -14.11 -8.04
N MET A 165 7.65 -14.72 -7.11
CA MET A 165 7.08 -15.59 -6.07
C MET A 165 6.09 -14.82 -5.20
N ILE A 166 6.41 -13.58 -4.78
CA ILE A 166 5.50 -12.76 -3.99
C ILE A 166 4.25 -12.40 -4.77
N VAL A 167 4.40 -11.96 -6.02
CA VAL A 167 3.28 -11.61 -6.90
C VAL A 167 2.36 -12.80 -7.13
N ARG A 168 2.89 -14.01 -7.33
CA ARG A 168 2.08 -15.24 -7.50
C ARG A 168 1.40 -15.66 -6.21
N ARG A 169 2.13 -15.65 -5.08
CA ARG A 169 1.60 -16.05 -3.77
C ARG A 169 0.43 -15.17 -3.30
N SER A 170 0.46 -13.89 -3.60
CA SER A 170 -0.65 -12.98 -3.24
C SER A 170 -1.98 -13.37 -3.90
N ARG A 171 -1.96 -14.24 -4.91
CA ARG A 171 -3.14 -14.73 -5.65
C ARG A 171 -3.70 -16.05 -5.11
N GLU A 172 -2.84 -16.89 -4.52
CA GLU A 172 -3.25 -18.21 -4.02
C GLU A 172 -4.02 -18.11 -2.68
N LYS A 173 -3.99 -16.95 -2.03
CA LYS A 173 -4.66 -16.71 -0.75
C LYS A 173 -6.09 -16.17 -0.87
N ASN A 174 -6.53 -15.84 -2.07
CA ASN A 174 -7.86 -15.35 -2.39
C ASN A 174 -8.57 -16.33 -3.35
#